data_51a3ac292cec4f47eefb4b7a5d71505a
#
_entry.id   51a3ac292cec4f47eefb4b7a5d71505a
#
_cell.length_a   1.000
_cell.length_b   1.000
_cell.length_c   1.000
_cell.angle_alpha   90.00
_cell.angle_beta   90.00
_cell.angle_gamma   90.00
#
_symmetry.space_group_name_H-M   'P 1'
#
loop_
_entity.id
_entity.type
_entity.pdbx_description
1 polymer ?
#
loop_
_entity_poly.entity_id
_entity_poly.type
_entity_poly.pdbx_seq_one_letter_code
_entity_poly.pdbx_strand_id
1 'polypeptide(L)'
;VEATPAQDATSVEARKKEWVERYLSVCYPLRHIRVTSPYGYRSDPFTGKRRFHDGLDLHARGEAALAMMKGVVVRVGQDRSSGKYVTLRHGSYTVSYCHLSKILVVKGMSVRPRDAVGVTGSTGRSTGEHLHITCRLDGRSVDPSLLFDYIDSTRRECVQALAAM
;
A
#
# COMPACT_ATOMS: atom_id res chain seq x y z
N VAL A 1 -5.12 -21.45 -38.91
CA VAL A 1 -5.08 -20.26 -39.74
C VAL A 1 -3.94 -19.37 -39.23
N GLU A 2 -2.98 -19.09 -40.07
CA GLU A 2 -1.92 -18.15 -39.69
C GLU A 2 -2.46 -16.73 -39.65
N ALA A 3 -2.15 -16.01 -38.58
CA ALA A 3 -2.53 -14.61 -38.43
C ALA A 3 -1.79 -13.75 -39.45
N THR A 4 -2.45 -12.71 -39.99
CA THR A 4 -1.79 -11.75 -40.85
C THR A 4 -0.80 -10.88 -40.03
N PRO A 5 0.24 -10.27 -40.65
CA PRO A 5 1.16 -9.41 -39.92
C PRO A 5 0.48 -8.28 -39.14
N ALA A 6 -0.63 -7.72 -39.64
CA ALA A 6 -1.37 -6.68 -38.95
C ALA A 6 -2.09 -7.23 -37.70
N GLN A 7 -2.65 -8.45 -37.76
CA GLN A 7 -3.26 -9.12 -36.62
C GLN A 7 -2.23 -9.46 -35.57
N ASP A 8 -1.03 -9.91 -35.95
CA ASP A 8 0.07 -10.20 -35.04
C ASP A 8 0.53 -8.93 -34.32
N ALA A 9 0.69 -7.80 -35.04
CA ALA A 9 1.07 -6.52 -34.46
C ALA A 9 0.02 -6.04 -33.45
N THR A 10 -1.28 -6.12 -33.77
CA THR A 10 -2.38 -5.78 -32.86
C THR A 10 -2.37 -6.68 -31.62
N SER A 11 -2.13 -7.98 -31.78
CA SER A 11 -2.03 -8.92 -30.67
C SER A 11 -0.85 -8.59 -29.75
N VAL A 12 0.30 -8.23 -30.28
CA VAL A 12 1.47 -7.81 -29.49
C VAL A 12 1.16 -6.52 -28.73
N GLU A 13 0.56 -5.53 -29.36
CA GLU A 13 0.17 -4.28 -28.70
C GLU A 13 -0.86 -4.52 -27.58
N ALA A 14 -1.84 -5.38 -27.83
CA ALA A 14 -2.83 -5.75 -26.82
C ALA A 14 -2.17 -6.40 -25.59
N ARG A 15 -1.20 -7.31 -25.80
CA ARG A 15 -0.46 -7.94 -24.72
C ARG A 15 0.41 -6.95 -23.95
N LYS A 16 1.08 -6.04 -24.65
CA LYS A 16 1.84 -4.97 -24.02
C LYS A 16 0.95 -4.12 -23.13
N LYS A 17 -0.22 -3.74 -23.61
CA LYS A 17 -1.20 -2.97 -22.85
C LYS A 17 -1.60 -3.69 -21.55
N GLU A 18 -1.89 -5.00 -21.62
CA GLU A 18 -2.23 -5.79 -20.45
C GLU A 18 -1.10 -5.80 -19.41
N TRP A 19 0.16 -5.95 -19.83
CA TRP A 19 1.30 -5.92 -18.92
C TRP A 19 1.50 -4.55 -18.31
N VAL A 20 1.31 -3.48 -19.06
CA VAL A 20 1.36 -2.11 -18.54
C VAL A 20 0.25 -1.88 -17.52
N GLU A 21 -0.97 -2.30 -17.81
CA GLU A 21 -2.10 -2.19 -16.87
C GLU A 21 -1.83 -2.96 -15.58
N ARG A 22 -1.25 -4.15 -15.68
CA ARG A 22 -0.89 -4.95 -14.51
C ARG A 22 0.21 -4.29 -13.70
N TYR A 23 1.23 -3.70 -14.34
CA TYR A 23 2.26 -2.92 -13.65
C TYR A 23 1.64 -1.75 -12.87
N LEU A 24 0.68 -1.07 -13.48
CA LEU A 24 -0.01 0.09 -12.88
C LEU A 24 -1.10 -0.31 -11.87
N SER A 25 -1.42 -1.61 -11.73
CA SER A 25 -2.43 -2.09 -10.78
C SER A 25 -1.95 -2.11 -9.33
N VAL A 26 -0.67 -1.91 -9.09
CA VAL A 26 -0.05 -1.90 -7.78
C VAL A 26 0.88 -0.70 -7.64
N CYS A 27 1.02 -0.20 -6.42
CA CYS A 27 2.04 0.79 -6.10
C CYS A 27 2.39 0.75 -4.61
N TYR A 28 3.53 1.32 -4.24
CA TYR A 28 3.89 1.48 -2.84
C TYR A 28 3.06 2.60 -2.20
N PRO A 29 2.87 2.55 -0.86
CA PRO A 29 2.05 3.55 -0.16
C PRO A 29 2.71 4.94 -0.06
N LEU A 30 4.00 5.03 -0.32
CA LEU A 30 4.78 6.26 -0.38
C LEU A 30 5.67 6.24 -1.62
N ARG A 31 6.12 7.40 -2.06
CA ARG A 31 7.02 7.51 -3.22
C ARG A 31 8.34 6.80 -2.99
N HIS A 32 8.86 6.85 -1.76
CA HIS A 32 10.09 6.17 -1.36
C HIS A 32 9.82 5.34 -0.11
N ILE A 33 10.26 4.10 -0.14
CA ILE A 33 10.04 3.16 0.98
C ILE A 33 11.32 3.03 1.79
N ARG A 34 11.23 3.45 3.05
CA ARG A 34 12.27 3.24 4.05
C ARG A 34 11.62 2.75 5.34
N VAL A 35 11.84 1.48 5.65
CA VAL A 35 11.32 0.87 6.87
C VAL A 35 12.12 1.38 8.07
N THR A 36 11.43 1.97 9.05
CA THR A 36 12.04 2.43 10.30
C THR A 36 11.78 1.47 11.45
N SER A 37 10.69 0.70 11.39
CA SER A 37 10.39 -0.33 12.38
C SER A 37 9.58 -1.45 11.72
N PRO A 38 10.11 -2.69 11.71
CA PRO A 38 9.43 -3.81 11.07
C PRO A 38 8.28 -4.36 11.90
N TYR A 39 7.45 -5.16 11.26
CA TYR A 39 6.43 -5.97 11.91
C TYR A 39 7.08 -7.03 12.79
N GLY A 40 6.47 -7.32 13.93
CA GLY A 40 6.93 -8.35 14.83
C GLY A 40 7.43 -7.80 16.17
N TYR A 41 8.16 -8.61 16.91
CA TYR A 41 8.66 -8.21 18.23
C TYR A 41 9.76 -7.15 18.13
N ARG A 42 9.63 -6.10 18.95
CA ARG A 42 10.62 -5.01 19.06
C ARG A 42 10.55 -4.39 20.45
N SER A 43 11.52 -3.52 20.78
CA SER A 43 11.45 -2.68 21.97
C SER A 43 10.45 -1.55 21.78
N ASP A 44 9.53 -1.39 22.73
CA ASP A 44 8.54 -0.31 22.70
C ASP A 44 9.25 1.04 22.86
N PRO A 45 9.03 2.03 21.97
CA PRO A 45 9.70 3.33 22.04
C PRO A 45 9.29 4.17 23.25
N PHE A 46 8.16 3.88 23.90
CA PHE A 46 7.69 4.62 25.08
C PHE A 46 8.16 3.96 26.39
N THR A 47 8.25 2.64 26.47
CA THR A 47 8.54 1.90 27.70
C THR A 47 9.89 1.19 27.70
N GLY A 48 10.52 1.01 26.54
CA GLY A 48 11.74 0.22 26.37
C GLY A 48 11.54 -1.30 26.49
N LYS A 49 10.32 -1.75 26.81
CA LYS A 49 10.02 -3.18 26.94
C LYS A 49 9.81 -3.82 25.58
N ARG A 50 10.12 -5.12 25.47
CA ARG A 50 9.84 -5.88 24.25
C ARG A 50 8.32 -6.02 24.05
N ARG A 51 7.83 -5.59 22.88
CA ARG A 51 6.42 -5.69 22.49
C ARG A 51 6.31 -6.17 21.05
N PHE A 52 5.16 -6.80 20.77
CA PHE A 52 4.81 -7.15 19.41
C PHE A 52 4.31 -5.91 18.68
N HIS A 53 4.94 -5.60 17.54
CA HIS A 53 4.53 -4.53 16.64
C HIS A 53 3.66 -5.12 15.55
N ASP A 54 2.37 -4.83 15.57
CA ASP A 54 1.38 -5.40 14.64
C ASP A 54 1.27 -4.65 13.32
N GLY A 55 2.22 -3.79 13.03
CA GLY A 55 2.28 -3.00 11.81
C GLY A 55 3.70 -2.78 11.37
N LEU A 56 3.84 -1.94 10.37
CA LEU A 56 5.11 -1.57 9.76
C LEU A 56 5.22 -0.06 9.75
N ASP A 57 6.35 0.47 10.23
CA ASP A 57 6.59 1.91 10.22
C ASP A 57 7.52 2.28 9.06
N LEU A 58 7.12 3.30 8.33
CA LEU A 58 7.86 3.86 7.21
C LEU A 58 8.24 5.30 7.50
N HIS A 59 9.46 5.67 7.13
CA HIS A 59 9.87 7.07 7.14
C HIS A 59 8.96 7.90 6.24
N ALA A 60 8.44 9.01 6.77
CA ALA A 60 7.57 9.92 6.03
C ALA A 60 7.62 11.31 6.63
N ARG A 61 7.47 12.33 5.79
CA ARG A 61 7.42 13.74 6.21
C ARG A 61 6.39 14.50 5.42
N GLY A 62 5.15 14.57 5.94
CA GLY A 62 4.11 15.41 5.37
C GLY A 62 3.82 15.12 3.91
N GLU A 63 3.89 13.87 3.49
CA GLU A 63 3.70 13.47 2.11
C GLU A 63 2.39 12.69 1.93
N ALA A 64 1.94 12.58 0.68
CA ALA A 64 0.73 11.84 0.38
C ALA A 64 0.92 10.34 0.68
N ALA A 65 -0.05 9.76 1.40
CA ALA A 65 -0.19 8.33 1.57
C ALA A 65 -1.10 7.81 0.45
N LEU A 66 -0.64 6.81 -0.28
CA LEU A 66 -1.25 6.35 -1.52
C LEU A 66 -1.90 4.98 -1.36
N ALA A 67 -3.06 4.80 -1.99
CA ALA A 67 -3.66 3.47 -2.13
C ALA A 67 -2.72 2.57 -2.93
N MET A 68 -2.44 1.37 -2.40
CA MET A 68 -1.52 0.43 -3.06
C MET A 68 -2.17 -0.33 -4.19
N MET A 69 -3.47 -0.50 -4.15
CA MET A 69 -4.26 -1.25 -5.11
C MET A 69 -5.65 -0.64 -5.20
N LYS A 70 -6.41 -1.09 -6.19
CA LYS A 70 -7.85 -0.79 -6.27
C LYS A 70 -8.56 -1.35 -5.02
N GLY A 71 -9.50 -0.60 -4.49
CA GLY A 71 -10.25 -1.01 -3.31
C GLY A 71 -11.31 -0.03 -2.89
N VAL A 72 -11.78 -0.18 -1.67
CA VAL A 72 -12.85 0.64 -1.09
C VAL A 72 -12.42 1.12 0.29
N VAL A 73 -12.72 2.38 0.60
CA VAL A 73 -12.51 2.94 1.94
C VAL A 73 -13.59 2.35 2.86
N VAL A 74 -13.19 1.52 3.81
CA VAL A 74 -14.12 0.86 4.73
C VAL A 74 -14.21 1.54 6.08
N ARG A 75 -13.21 2.35 6.44
CA ARG A 75 -13.21 3.09 7.70
C ARG A 75 -12.33 4.33 7.61
N VAL A 76 -12.80 5.42 8.19
CA VAL A 76 -12.01 6.62 8.47
C VAL A 76 -12.33 7.07 9.88
N GLY A 77 -11.36 7.63 10.58
CA GLY A 77 -11.59 8.09 11.93
C GLY A 77 -10.36 8.64 12.60
N GLN A 78 -10.50 8.85 13.90
CA GLN A 78 -9.43 9.32 14.75
C GLN A 78 -9.59 8.69 16.13
N ASP A 79 -8.52 8.12 16.66
CA ASP A 79 -8.47 7.63 18.03
C ASP A 79 -7.12 7.94 18.67
N ARG A 80 -7.01 7.65 19.96
CA ARG A 80 -5.82 7.98 20.76
C ARG A 80 -4.59 7.20 20.29
N SER A 81 -4.77 5.96 19.88
CA SER A 81 -3.67 5.06 19.48
C SER A 81 -3.22 5.32 18.04
N SER A 82 -4.17 5.31 17.11
CA SER A 82 -3.88 5.40 15.66
C SER A 82 -3.76 6.83 15.15
N GLY A 83 -4.20 7.82 15.94
CA GLY A 83 -4.38 9.17 15.43
C GLY A 83 -5.44 9.18 14.34
N LYS A 84 -5.27 10.05 13.36
CA LYS A 84 -6.12 10.05 12.16
C LYS A 84 -5.75 8.86 11.29
N TYR A 85 -6.74 8.07 10.89
CA TYR A 85 -6.50 6.85 10.12
C TYR A 85 -7.52 6.65 9.01
N VAL A 86 -7.09 5.89 7.99
CA VAL A 86 -7.91 5.41 6.89
C VAL A 86 -7.68 3.92 6.76
N THR A 87 -8.76 3.15 6.60
CA THR A 87 -8.68 1.72 6.32
C THR A 87 -9.26 1.44 4.94
N LEU A 88 -8.47 0.78 4.10
CA LEU A 88 -8.87 0.34 2.77
C LEU A 88 -9.07 -1.17 2.75
N ARG A 89 -10.02 -1.63 1.96
CA ARG A 89 -10.20 -3.06 1.66
C ARG A 89 -9.75 -3.33 0.24
N HIS A 90 -8.85 -4.29 0.09
CA HIS A 90 -8.35 -4.84 -1.17
C HIS A 90 -8.64 -6.34 -1.19
N GLY A 91 -9.83 -6.74 -1.67
CA GLY A 91 -10.25 -8.14 -1.59
C GLY A 91 -10.34 -8.63 -0.16
N SER A 92 -9.58 -9.68 0.18
CA SER A 92 -9.54 -10.26 1.53
C SER A 92 -8.60 -9.50 2.49
N TYR A 93 -7.80 -8.56 1.97
CA TYR A 93 -6.90 -7.73 2.78
C TYR A 93 -7.56 -6.43 3.18
N THR A 94 -7.32 -6.01 4.42
CA THR A 94 -7.57 -4.64 4.85
C THR A 94 -6.27 -4.00 5.28
N VAL A 95 -6.07 -2.75 4.89
CA VAL A 95 -4.85 -1.99 5.19
C VAL A 95 -5.24 -0.69 5.86
N SER A 96 -4.67 -0.41 7.02
CA SER A 96 -4.89 0.85 7.73
C SER A 96 -3.64 1.72 7.67
N TYR A 97 -3.85 2.99 7.37
CA TYR A 97 -2.85 4.05 7.31
C TYR A 97 -3.07 4.94 8.53
N CYS A 98 -2.12 4.95 9.45
CA CYS A 98 -2.27 5.60 10.76
C CYS A 98 -1.35 6.81 10.92
N HIS A 99 -1.62 7.62 11.95
CA HIS A 99 -0.88 8.83 12.33
C HIS A 99 -0.91 9.91 11.25
N LEU A 100 -1.96 9.93 10.43
CA LEU A 100 -2.12 10.92 9.37
C LEU A 100 -2.34 12.31 9.96
N SER A 101 -1.81 13.33 9.30
CA SER A 101 -2.13 14.72 9.61
C SER A 101 -3.46 15.14 8.98
N LYS A 102 -3.82 14.52 7.85
CA LYS A 102 -5.03 14.85 7.10
C LYS A 102 -5.60 13.60 6.44
N ILE A 103 -6.91 13.46 6.48
CA ILE A 103 -7.67 12.41 5.78
C ILE A 103 -8.25 13.03 4.51
N LEU A 104 -8.04 12.39 3.35
CA LEU A 104 -8.44 12.91 2.03
C LEU A 104 -9.60 12.13 1.40
N VAL A 105 -10.13 11.13 2.08
CA VAL A 105 -11.17 10.24 1.55
C VAL A 105 -12.28 10.08 2.58
N VAL A 106 -13.43 9.57 2.14
CA VAL A 106 -14.57 9.26 3.00
C VAL A 106 -14.92 7.78 2.89
N LYS A 107 -15.56 7.24 3.93
CA LYS A 107 -16.03 5.85 3.96
C LYS A 107 -16.95 5.58 2.77
N GLY A 108 -16.75 4.45 2.11
CA GLY A 108 -17.51 4.01 0.94
C GLY A 108 -16.92 4.43 -0.39
N MET A 109 -15.94 5.34 -0.39
CA MET A 109 -15.28 5.79 -1.61
C MET A 109 -14.47 4.65 -2.24
N SER A 110 -14.58 4.48 -3.56
CA SER A 110 -13.71 3.60 -4.33
C SER A 110 -12.38 4.29 -4.59
N VAL A 111 -11.30 3.57 -4.46
CA VAL A 111 -9.94 4.08 -4.73
C VAL A 111 -9.27 3.25 -5.79
N ARG A 112 -8.39 3.89 -6.53
CA ARG A 112 -7.50 3.28 -7.51
C ARG A 112 -6.07 3.31 -6.99
N PRO A 113 -5.18 2.47 -7.51
CA PRO A 113 -3.76 2.58 -7.17
C PRO A 113 -3.26 4.02 -7.38
N ARG A 114 -2.47 4.53 -6.46
CA ARG A 114 -1.91 5.90 -6.43
C ARG A 114 -2.86 6.99 -5.97
N ASP A 115 -4.13 6.70 -5.74
CA ASP A 115 -5.02 7.70 -5.15
C ASP A 115 -4.51 8.09 -3.76
N ALA A 116 -4.39 9.39 -3.49
CA ALA A 116 -3.99 9.88 -2.18
C ALA A 116 -5.15 9.70 -1.19
N VAL A 117 -4.92 8.96 -0.12
CA VAL A 117 -5.93 8.70 0.91
C VAL A 117 -5.75 9.58 2.14
N GLY A 118 -4.58 10.15 2.31
CA GLY A 118 -4.25 11.03 3.41
C GLY A 118 -2.89 11.68 3.23
N VAL A 119 -2.51 12.48 4.20
CA VAL A 119 -1.18 13.07 4.31
C VAL A 119 -0.55 12.57 5.59
N THR A 120 0.69 12.14 5.52
CA THR A 120 1.42 11.60 6.68
C THR A 120 1.64 12.67 7.74
N GLY A 121 1.76 12.24 8.99
CA GLY A 121 1.96 13.13 10.13
C GLY A 121 2.43 12.37 11.35
N SER A 122 2.04 12.86 12.53
CA SER A 122 2.39 12.24 13.81
C SER A 122 1.25 12.29 14.82
N THR A 123 0.00 12.27 14.36
CA THR A 123 -1.18 12.27 15.23
C THR A 123 -1.31 10.96 16.00
N GLY A 124 -1.95 11.01 17.16
CA GLY A 124 -2.12 9.84 18.04
C GLY A 124 -0.85 9.49 18.79
N ARG A 125 -0.70 8.22 19.16
CA ARG A 125 0.46 7.71 19.89
C ARG A 125 1.65 7.51 18.94
N SER A 126 2.44 8.58 18.78
CA SER A 126 3.58 8.60 17.86
C SER A 126 4.77 9.30 18.51
N THR A 127 5.99 8.82 18.23
CA THR A 127 7.24 9.43 18.67
C THR A 127 7.82 10.39 17.65
N GLY A 128 7.16 10.60 16.51
CA GLY A 128 7.59 11.48 15.44
C GLY A 128 6.88 11.18 14.14
N GLU A 129 7.18 11.93 13.10
CA GLU A 129 6.57 11.73 11.80
C GLU A 129 6.97 10.38 11.19
N HIS A 130 5.97 9.59 10.85
CA HIS A 130 6.12 8.32 10.13
C HIS A 130 4.76 7.88 9.63
N LEU A 131 4.74 6.93 8.69
CA LEU A 131 3.53 6.24 8.31
C LEU A 131 3.50 4.86 8.97
N HIS A 132 2.50 4.60 9.79
CA HIS A 132 2.27 3.31 10.39
C HIS A 132 1.20 2.58 9.58
N ILE A 133 1.54 1.41 9.07
CA ILE A 133 0.64 0.57 8.27
C ILE A 133 0.36 -0.71 9.03
N THR A 134 -0.91 -1.06 9.17
CA THR A 134 -1.34 -2.39 9.60
C THR A 134 -2.02 -3.11 8.45
N CYS A 135 -1.88 -4.41 8.42
CA CYS A 135 -2.50 -5.25 7.40
C CYS A 135 -3.19 -6.44 8.06
N ARG A 136 -4.38 -6.77 7.59
CA ARG A 136 -5.11 -7.96 8.01
C ARG A 136 -5.53 -8.76 6.79
N LEU A 137 -5.43 -10.07 6.90
CA LEU A 137 -5.95 -11.03 5.92
C LEU A 137 -7.08 -11.80 6.59
N ASP A 138 -8.30 -11.65 6.08
CA ASP A 138 -9.51 -12.25 6.67
C ASP A 138 -9.62 -11.96 8.19
N GLY A 139 -9.33 -10.72 8.58
CA GLY A 139 -9.40 -10.24 9.95
C GLY A 139 -8.20 -10.58 10.84
N ARG A 140 -7.22 -11.32 10.34
CA ARG A 140 -6.00 -11.68 11.09
C ARG A 140 -4.86 -10.75 10.74
N SER A 141 -4.15 -10.27 11.78
CA SER A 141 -2.96 -9.45 11.58
C SER A 141 -1.89 -10.22 10.81
N VAL A 142 -1.36 -9.60 9.76
CA VAL A 142 -0.26 -10.13 8.95
C VAL A 142 0.78 -9.03 8.72
N ASP A 143 2.00 -9.46 8.41
CA ASP A 143 3.10 -8.56 8.10
C ASP A 143 2.80 -7.78 6.81
N PRO A 144 2.70 -6.43 6.86
CA PRO A 144 2.45 -5.63 5.67
C PRO A 144 3.51 -5.77 4.57
N SER A 145 4.71 -6.25 4.89
CA SER A 145 5.76 -6.48 3.90
C SER A 145 5.39 -7.54 2.86
N LEU A 146 4.42 -8.41 3.16
CA LEU A 146 3.85 -9.34 2.19
C LEU A 146 3.25 -8.60 0.98
N LEU A 147 2.60 -7.47 1.20
CA LEU A 147 2.06 -6.64 0.12
C LEU A 147 3.19 -5.99 -0.69
N PHE A 148 4.26 -5.56 -0.03
CA PHE A 148 5.42 -4.98 -0.70
C PHE A 148 6.12 -6.02 -1.58
N ASP A 149 6.25 -7.26 -1.11
CA ASP A 149 6.79 -8.37 -1.89
C ASP A 149 5.92 -8.64 -3.12
N TYR A 150 4.60 -8.62 -2.95
CA TYR A 150 3.65 -8.78 -4.06
C TYR A 150 3.79 -7.65 -5.09
N ILE A 151 3.91 -6.40 -4.64
CA ILE A 151 4.11 -5.24 -5.51
C ILE A 151 5.42 -5.39 -6.29
N ASP A 152 6.52 -5.71 -5.61
CA ASP A 152 7.83 -5.87 -6.22
C ASP A 152 7.83 -6.99 -7.26
N SER A 153 7.34 -8.18 -6.90
CA SER A 153 7.30 -9.33 -7.81
C SER A 153 6.39 -9.09 -9.02
N THR A 154 5.26 -8.44 -8.82
CA THR A 154 4.34 -8.08 -9.93
C THR A 154 5.01 -7.13 -10.90
N ARG A 155 5.66 -6.10 -10.41
CA ARG A 155 6.36 -5.12 -11.25
C ARG A 155 7.53 -5.74 -12.01
N ARG A 156 8.32 -6.58 -11.35
CA ARG A 156 9.44 -7.29 -12.00
C ARG A 156 8.97 -8.19 -13.13
N GLU A 157 7.91 -8.95 -12.89
CA GLU A 157 7.30 -9.83 -13.90
C GLU A 157 6.85 -9.02 -15.11
N CYS A 158 6.18 -7.89 -14.89
CA CYS A 158 5.71 -7.02 -15.96
C CYS A 158 6.88 -6.43 -16.78
N VAL A 159 7.92 -5.96 -16.10
CA VAL A 159 9.11 -5.40 -16.77
C VAL A 159 9.81 -6.46 -17.62
N GLN A 160 9.98 -7.66 -17.08
CA GLN A 160 10.59 -8.78 -17.79
C GLN A 160 9.76 -9.18 -19.02
N ALA A 161 8.44 -9.27 -18.88
CA ALA A 161 7.56 -9.60 -20.00
C ALA A 161 7.60 -8.54 -21.09
N LEU A 162 7.56 -7.26 -20.72
CA LEU A 162 7.64 -6.15 -21.67
C LEU A 162 9.00 -6.10 -22.38
N ALA A 163 10.08 -6.37 -21.66
CA ALA A 163 11.42 -6.39 -22.24
C ALA A 163 11.63 -7.54 -23.25
N ALA A 164 10.87 -8.63 -23.07
CA ALA A 164 10.95 -9.80 -23.98
C ALA A 164 10.07 -9.65 -25.23
N MET A 165 9.30 -8.61 -25.32
CA MET A 165 8.44 -8.29 -26.47
C MET A 165 9.19 -7.34 -27.42
#